data_341f7f66df84f67bd05685b77cea5e62
#
_entry.id   341f7f66df84f67bd05685b77cea5e62
#
_cell.length_a   1.000
_cell.length_b   1.000
_cell.length_c   1.000
_cell.angle_alpha   90.00
_cell.angle_beta   90.00
_cell.angle_gamma   90.00
#
_symmetry.space_group_name_H-M   'P 1'
#
loop_
_entity.id
_entity.type
_entity.pdbx_description
1 polymer ?
#
loop_
_entity_poly.entity_id
_entity_poly.type
_entity_poly.pdbx_seq_one_letter_code
_entity_poly.pdbx_strand_id
1 'polypeptide(L)'
;MANYDKNFTDELRTRLSIVDVVSKRVPLTKKGQNYWGCCPFHNEKTPSFSVNEDKGFYHCFGCGEHGDIISFTMKSENIGFVDAIKELAEMAGLKLPEFKPRDPASVKREESYFDITERAAAEYQKQLFTPAGAVALEYIRGRGFTDEMIKKYRLGYAPKNNLIANKFVNTKQDVLIGTGLCRRGDYGMYDFFRDKLMFPIFSARGQVVAFSGRSLDGSEPKYINTADTEIFHKRKTIFGFNFARESIHRNNRTIIVEGQIDAIQMQCHGFPETVAPLGTALTEDHLAILCKANRNIVFCFDGDTAGQKAAARAANLILPFIRDNSDIKFAFVTGGKDPDEILKKSGKDAMDTIINNATGLTDFIWDIANKNYIVSTPGGRAQAEKFLKSQTDKITDISLRAEYENEYNSRKFNQWHKWSRKSNAPEIAVPEIDAITRNTLVFITNKYPDVAERYAEFLATLDISLDGDAPELNLDAVAAEKYIVSLKLQKYLERLRNEQKELTVAALGGDAAASEKLATINSEIARITDKQDQLISM
;
A
#
# COMPACT_ATOMS: atom_id res chain seq x y z
N MET A 1 -1.82 -20.43 26.21
CA MET A 1 -2.21 -21.26 25.06
C MET A 1 -0.96 -21.66 24.32
N ALA A 2 -0.78 -22.93 23.99
CA ALA A 2 0.37 -23.39 23.21
C ALA A 2 0.34 -22.71 21.81
N ASN A 3 1.34 -21.93 21.52
CA ASN A 3 1.52 -21.30 20.19
C ASN A 3 2.57 -22.12 19.46
N TYR A 4 2.16 -22.96 18.51
CA TYR A 4 3.09 -23.50 17.54
C TYR A 4 3.61 -22.36 16.63
N ASP A 5 4.91 -22.46 16.25
CA ASP A 5 5.55 -21.49 15.39
C ASP A 5 4.80 -21.43 14.03
N LYS A 6 4.69 -20.23 13.49
CA LYS A 6 4.07 -19.99 12.16
C LYS A 6 4.71 -20.86 11.08
N ASN A 7 6.03 -21.03 11.15
CA ASN A 7 6.78 -21.87 10.19
C ASN A 7 6.29 -23.32 10.19
N PHE A 8 5.98 -23.89 11.36
CA PHE A 8 5.48 -25.26 11.46
C PHE A 8 4.06 -25.39 10.91
N THR A 9 3.20 -24.43 11.18
CA THR A 9 1.83 -24.44 10.63
C THR A 9 1.81 -24.24 9.12
N ASP A 10 2.73 -23.45 8.59
CA ASP A 10 2.88 -23.25 7.14
C ASP A 10 3.50 -24.49 6.47
N GLU A 11 4.40 -25.20 7.15
CA GLU A 11 4.93 -26.49 6.69
C GLU A 11 3.82 -27.56 6.62
N LEU A 12 2.91 -27.61 7.59
CA LEU A 12 1.75 -28.50 7.55
C LEU A 12 0.85 -28.21 6.32
N ARG A 13 0.57 -26.92 6.05
CA ARG A 13 -0.21 -26.49 4.89
C ARG A 13 0.45 -26.85 3.56
N THR A 14 1.77 -26.88 3.53
CA THR A 14 2.53 -27.19 2.31
C THR A 14 2.60 -28.70 2.08
N ARG A 15 2.67 -29.51 3.14
CA ARG A 15 2.83 -30.97 3.03
C ARG A 15 1.53 -31.73 2.89
N LEU A 16 0.42 -31.17 3.38
CA LEU A 16 -0.89 -31.83 3.35
C LEU A 16 -1.81 -31.17 2.32
N SER A 17 -2.30 -31.99 1.39
CA SER A 17 -3.37 -31.56 0.50
C SER A 17 -4.64 -31.35 1.32
N ILE A 18 -5.33 -30.22 1.12
CA ILE A 18 -6.62 -29.97 1.76
C ILE A 18 -7.68 -30.98 1.31
N VAL A 19 -7.57 -31.45 0.06
CA VAL A 19 -8.48 -32.48 -0.47
C VAL A 19 -8.31 -33.79 0.30
N ASP A 20 -7.07 -34.19 0.59
CA ASP A 20 -6.79 -35.41 1.34
C ASP A 20 -7.27 -35.33 2.79
N VAL A 21 -7.08 -34.17 3.44
CA VAL A 21 -7.56 -33.93 4.81
C VAL A 21 -9.09 -33.97 4.85
N VAL A 22 -9.76 -33.27 3.95
CA VAL A 22 -11.23 -33.16 3.90
C VAL A 22 -11.88 -34.48 3.48
N SER A 23 -11.29 -35.21 2.52
CA SER A 23 -11.84 -36.47 1.99
C SER A 23 -12.00 -37.55 3.04
N LYS A 24 -11.24 -37.47 4.14
CA LYS A 24 -11.39 -38.41 5.26
C LYS A 24 -12.78 -38.32 5.93
N ARG A 25 -13.46 -37.20 5.80
CA ARG A 25 -14.75 -36.91 6.47
C ARG A 25 -15.88 -36.60 5.49
N VAL A 26 -15.57 -36.04 4.34
CA VAL A 26 -16.54 -35.60 3.35
C VAL A 26 -16.25 -36.28 2.02
N PRO A 27 -17.18 -37.09 1.50
CA PRO A 27 -17.06 -37.60 0.13
C PRO A 27 -17.02 -36.45 -0.87
N LEU A 28 -15.88 -36.30 -1.57
CA LEU A 28 -15.65 -35.23 -2.51
C LEU A 28 -15.73 -35.72 -3.96
N THR A 29 -16.39 -34.98 -4.82
CA THR A 29 -16.45 -35.21 -6.27
C THR A 29 -15.79 -34.04 -6.99
N LYS A 30 -14.83 -34.31 -7.88
CA LYS A 30 -14.15 -33.28 -8.67
C LYS A 30 -15.09 -32.69 -9.72
N LYS A 31 -15.21 -31.35 -9.72
CA LYS A 31 -15.95 -30.58 -10.75
C LYS A 31 -15.12 -29.35 -11.14
N GLY A 32 -14.49 -29.42 -12.31
CA GLY A 32 -13.57 -28.39 -12.78
C GLY A 32 -12.31 -28.33 -11.91
N GLN A 33 -11.97 -27.14 -11.42
CA GLN A 33 -10.79 -26.90 -10.55
C GLN A 33 -11.08 -27.17 -9.06
N ASN A 34 -12.33 -27.42 -8.68
CA ASN A 34 -12.74 -27.60 -7.28
C ASN A 34 -13.28 -29.01 -7.06
N TYR A 35 -13.25 -29.43 -5.79
CA TYR A 35 -13.89 -30.63 -5.28
C TYR A 35 -15.15 -30.23 -4.51
N TRP A 36 -16.23 -30.96 -4.68
CA TRP A 36 -17.55 -30.65 -4.11
C TRP A 36 -18.09 -31.81 -3.29
N GLY A 37 -18.72 -31.50 -2.17
CA GLY A 37 -19.39 -32.45 -1.30
C GLY A 37 -20.49 -31.80 -0.47
N CYS A 38 -21.19 -32.59 0.35
CA CYS A 38 -22.11 -32.06 1.34
C CYS A 38 -21.32 -31.53 2.54
N CYS A 39 -21.73 -30.39 3.06
CA CYS A 39 -21.04 -29.73 4.17
C CYS A 39 -21.15 -30.56 5.46
N PRO A 40 -20.04 -30.77 6.18
CA PRO A 40 -20.08 -31.47 7.47
C PRO A 40 -20.56 -30.58 8.63
N PHE A 41 -20.70 -29.28 8.42
CA PHE A 41 -21.01 -28.29 9.46
C PHE A 41 -22.48 -27.86 9.51
N HIS A 42 -23.28 -28.23 8.49
CA HIS A 42 -24.73 -28.06 8.50
C HIS A 42 -25.41 -29.17 7.69
N ASN A 43 -26.68 -29.37 7.93
CA ASN A 43 -27.43 -30.45 7.30
C ASN A 43 -27.92 -30.02 5.90
N GLU A 44 -27.47 -30.71 4.84
CA GLU A 44 -27.87 -30.45 3.46
C GLU A 44 -27.94 -31.76 2.65
N LYS A 45 -28.72 -31.73 1.56
CA LYS A 45 -28.87 -32.86 0.63
C LYS A 45 -28.19 -32.61 -0.72
N THR A 46 -27.88 -31.35 -1.03
CA THR A 46 -27.21 -30.93 -2.25
C THR A 46 -25.83 -30.37 -1.95
N PRO A 47 -24.78 -30.83 -2.66
CA PRO A 47 -23.43 -30.39 -2.40
C PRO A 47 -23.25 -28.88 -2.54
N SER A 48 -22.98 -28.18 -1.43
CA SER A 48 -22.63 -26.75 -1.39
C SER A 48 -21.24 -26.47 -0.81
N PHE A 49 -20.55 -27.51 -0.40
CA PHE A 49 -19.21 -27.42 0.18
C PHE A 49 -18.15 -27.61 -0.92
N SER A 50 -17.35 -26.58 -1.15
CA SER A 50 -16.32 -26.53 -2.18
C SER A 50 -14.94 -26.54 -1.56
N VAL A 51 -14.03 -27.35 -2.09
CA VAL A 51 -12.61 -27.41 -1.70
C VAL A 51 -11.76 -27.08 -2.91
N ASN A 52 -10.88 -26.11 -2.77
CA ASN A 52 -9.90 -25.73 -3.78
C ASN A 52 -8.52 -26.17 -3.35
N GLU A 53 -7.91 -27.10 -4.10
CA GLU A 53 -6.60 -27.66 -3.78
C GLU A 53 -5.48 -26.66 -3.97
N ASP A 54 -5.48 -25.94 -5.10
CA ASP A 54 -4.43 -24.98 -5.44
C ASP A 54 -4.33 -23.83 -4.43
N LYS A 55 -5.50 -23.42 -3.90
CA LYS A 55 -5.60 -22.35 -2.91
C LYS A 55 -5.52 -22.84 -1.47
N GLY A 56 -5.55 -24.15 -1.24
CA GLY A 56 -5.45 -24.76 0.09
C GLY A 56 -6.60 -24.39 1.05
N PHE A 57 -7.82 -24.13 0.52
CA PHE A 57 -8.94 -23.71 1.35
C PHE A 57 -10.27 -24.36 0.95
N TYR A 58 -11.23 -24.41 1.91
CA TYR A 58 -12.62 -24.79 1.67
C TYR A 58 -13.57 -23.62 1.91
N HIS A 59 -14.71 -23.66 1.25
CA HIS A 59 -15.82 -22.73 1.46
C HIS A 59 -17.15 -23.43 1.24
N CYS A 60 -18.08 -23.27 2.18
CA CYS A 60 -19.45 -23.73 2.05
C CYS A 60 -20.37 -22.59 1.61
N PHE A 61 -21.01 -22.73 0.47
CA PHE A 61 -21.94 -21.73 -0.06
C PHE A 61 -23.32 -21.78 0.64
N GLY A 62 -23.59 -22.84 1.43
CA GLY A 62 -24.83 -22.97 2.19
C GLY A 62 -24.79 -22.25 3.54
N CYS A 63 -23.76 -22.47 4.35
CA CYS A 63 -23.67 -21.89 5.70
C CYS A 63 -22.58 -20.82 5.83
N GLY A 64 -21.80 -20.53 4.78
CA GLY A 64 -20.73 -19.54 4.82
C GLY A 64 -19.45 -20.01 5.53
N GLU A 65 -19.38 -21.24 5.99
CA GLU A 65 -18.21 -21.77 6.69
C GLU A 65 -17.03 -21.93 5.75
N HIS A 66 -15.85 -21.49 6.19
CA HIS A 66 -14.66 -21.50 5.35
C HIS A 66 -13.37 -21.61 6.20
N GLY A 67 -12.28 -22.03 5.57
CA GLY A 67 -10.99 -22.14 6.25
C GLY A 67 -9.99 -23.04 5.52
N ASP A 68 -8.86 -23.29 6.19
CA ASP A 68 -7.77 -24.15 5.77
C ASP A 68 -7.84 -25.54 6.44
N ILE A 69 -6.82 -26.37 6.23
CA ILE A 69 -6.72 -27.71 6.83
C ILE A 69 -6.81 -27.69 8.35
N ILE A 70 -6.23 -26.67 9.00
CA ILE A 70 -6.24 -26.55 10.46
C ILE A 70 -7.64 -26.21 10.96
N SER A 71 -8.27 -25.21 10.36
CA SER A 71 -9.64 -24.79 10.67
C SER A 71 -10.65 -25.91 10.43
N PHE A 72 -10.46 -26.67 9.34
CA PHE A 72 -11.30 -27.84 9.04
C PHE A 72 -11.18 -28.91 10.11
N THR A 73 -9.95 -29.33 10.45
CA THR A 73 -9.70 -30.35 11.46
C THR A 73 -10.25 -29.94 12.84
N MET A 74 -10.02 -28.69 13.26
CA MET A 74 -10.55 -28.16 14.52
C MET A 74 -12.08 -28.30 14.61
N LYS A 75 -12.77 -27.94 13.53
CA LYS A 75 -14.24 -27.92 13.51
C LYS A 75 -14.86 -29.28 13.26
N SER A 76 -14.30 -30.07 12.35
CA SER A 76 -14.82 -31.40 12.03
C SER A 76 -14.65 -32.41 13.17
N GLU A 77 -13.56 -32.27 13.94
CA GLU A 77 -13.27 -33.13 15.11
C GLU A 77 -13.72 -32.52 16.45
N ASN A 78 -14.18 -31.25 16.42
CA ASN A 78 -14.51 -30.47 17.62
C ASN A 78 -13.38 -30.43 18.64
N ILE A 79 -12.14 -30.25 18.17
CA ILE A 79 -10.92 -30.23 18.96
C ILE A 79 -10.26 -28.85 18.97
N GLY A 80 -9.39 -28.64 19.96
CA GLY A 80 -8.63 -27.39 20.04
C GLY A 80 -7.49 -27.31 19.02
N PHE A 81 -6.98 -26.10 18.80
CA PHE A 81 -5.89 -25.82 17.85
C PHE A 81 -4.65 -26.72 18.07
N VAL A 82 -4.26 -26.96 19.32
CA VAL A 82 -3.10 -27.79 19.67
C VAL A 82 -3.30 -29.23 19.22
N ASP A 83 -4.50 -29.78 19.43
CA ASP A 83 -4.79 -31.16 19.09
C ASP A 83 -4.98 -31.35 17.60
N ALA A 84 -5.56 -30.37 16.91
CA ALA A 84 -5.60 -30.32 15.43
C ALA A 84 -4.19 -30.31 14.82
N ILE A 85 -3.27 -29.52 15.38
CA ILE A 85 -1.86 -29.51 14.93
C ILE A 85 -1.18 -30.86 15.15
N LYS A 86 -1.44 -31.54 16.26
CA LYS A 86 -0.88 -32.90 16.54
C LYS A 86 -1.37 -33.90 15.50
N GLU A 87 -2.66 -33.94 15.22
CA GLU A 87 -3.26 -34.83 14.25
C GLU A 87 -2.72 -34.57 12.83
N LEU A 88 -2.66 -33.31 12.42
CA LEU A 88 -2.11 -32.94 11.12
C LEU A 88 -0.60 -33.23 11.02
N ALA A 89 0.17 -33.06 12.09
CA ALA A 89 1.59 -33.40 12.13
C ALA A 89 1.82 -34.91 11.97
N GLU A 90 1.00 -35.72 12.62
CA GLU A 90 1.02 -37.18 12.47
C GLU A 90 0.71 -37.60 11.03
N MET A 91 -0.32 -36.96 10.42
CA MET A 91 -0.67 -37.17 9.01
C MET A 91 0.44 -36.77 8.05
N ALA A 92 1.17 -35.70 8.36
CA ALA A 92 2.28 -35.19 7.55
C ALA A 92 3.61 -35.96 7.78
N GLY A 93 3.65 -36.89 8.75
CA GLY A 93 4.89 -37.54 9.18
C GLY A 93 5.90 -36.59 9.79
N LEU A 94 5.43 -35.47 10.36
CA LEU A 94 6.27 -34.46 10.99
C LEU A 94 6.37 -34.70 12.50
N LYS A 95 7.58 -34.59 13.05
CA LYS A 95 7.76 -34.51 14.51
C LYS A 95 7.26 -33.15 14.99
N LEU A 96 6.41 -33.18 15.99
CA LEU A 96 5.99 -31.97 16.69
C LEU A 96 7.21 -31.20 17.18
N PRO A 97 7.30 -29.88 16.99
CA PRO A 97 8.29 -29.07 17.66
C PRO A 97 8.21 -29.31 19.15
N GLU A 98 9.35 -29.51 19.83
CA GLU A 98 9.38 -29.61 21.27
C GLU A 98 8.76 -28.35 21.87
N PHE A 99 7.60 -28.51 22.47
CA PHE A 99 6.94 -27.44 23.20
C PHE A 99 7.74 -27.23 24.51
N LYS A 100 8.58 -26.19 24.50
CA LYS A 100 9.11 -25.68 25.78
C LYS A 100 7.97 -24.93 26.47
N PRO A 101 7.38 -25.45 27.57
CA PRO A 101 6.42 -24.68 28.34
C PRO A 101 7.07 -23.36 28.70
N ARG A 102 6.36 -22.24 28.56
CA ARG A 102 6.88 -20.96 29.08
C ARG A 102 7.19 -21.17 30.57
N ASP A 103 8.41 -20.86 30.95
CA ASP A 103 8.84 -20.92 32.33
C ASP A 103 7.84 -20.13 33.20
N PRO A 104 7.22 -20.75 34.22
CA PRO A 104 6.29 -20.05 35.11
C PRO A 104 6.90 -18.81 35.76
N ALA A 105 8.22 -18.78 35.94
CA ALA A 105 8.93 -17.61 36.43
C ALA A 105 8.96 -16.46 35.39
N SER A 106 9.05 -16.78 34.09
CA SER A 106 8.99 -15.76 33.05
C SER A 106 7.58 -15.16 32.89
N VAL A 107 6.54 -15.98 32.97
CA VAL A 107 5.14 -15.52 32.95
C VAL A 107 4.85 -14.60 34.13
N LYS A 108 5.25 -14.98 35.33
CA LYS A 108 5.12 -14.14 36.54
C LYS A 108 5.90 -12.84 36.44
N ARG A 109 7.05 -12.83 35.73
CA ARG A 109 7.86 -11.65 35.52
C ARG A 109 7.20 -10.72 34.49
N GLU A 110 6.68 -11.25 33.39
CA GLU A 110 5.92 -10.47 32.41
C GLU A 110 4.70 -9.82 33.07
N GLU A 111 3.91 -10.53 33.87
CA GLU A 111 2.77 -9.98 34.61
C GLU A 111 3.20 -8.84 35.55
N SER A 112 4.32 -9.01 36.25
CA SER A 112 4.91 -7.95 37.07
C SER A 112 5.34 -6.73 36.25
N TYR A 113 5.89 -6.93 35.04
CA TYR A 113 6.28 -5.81 34.15
C TYR A 113 5.08 -5.02 33.66
N PHE A 114 3.98 -5.69 33.27
CA PHE A 114 2.74 -5.01 32.88
C PHE A 114 2.12 -4.20 34.04
N ASP A 115 2.10 -4.74 35.26
CA ASP A 115 1.62 -4.01 36.43
C ASP A 115 2.45 -2.76 36.71
N ILE A 116 3.76 -2.86 36.65
CA ILE A 116 4.65 -1.74 36.93
C ILE A 116 4.58 -0.66 35.84
N THR A 117 4.54 -1.02 34.56
CA THR A 117 4.40 -0.05 33.47
C THR A 117 3.04 0.66 33.51
N GLU A 118 1.98 -0.06 33.85
CA GLU A 118 0.63 0.48 34.04
C GLU A 118 0.60 1.53 35.17
N ARG A 119 1.17 1.18 36.31
CA ARG A 119 1.26 2.09 37.48
C ARG A 119 2.16 3.28 37.18
N ALA A 120 3.27 3.09 36.46
CA ALA A 120 4.14 4.18 36.03
C ALA A 120 3.42 5.15 35.08
N ALA A 121 2.61 4.64 34.14
CA ALA A 121 1.78 5.46 33.26
C ALA A 121 0.78 6.31 34.04
N ALA A 122 0.11 5.72 35.04
CA ALA A 122 -0.80 6.45 35.91
C ALA A 122 -0.09 7.57 36.70
N GLU A 123 1.12 7.31 37.18
CA GLU A 123 1.89 8.33 37.90
C GLU A 123 2.36 9.45 36.98
N TYR A 124 2.90 9.15 35.79
CA TYR A 124 3.25 10.18 34.81
C TYR A 124 2.06 11.02 34.40
N GLN A 125 0.89 10.39 34.16
CA GLN A 125 -0.35 11.10 33.84
C GLN A 125 -0.77 12.05 34.96
N LYS A 126 -0.70 11.60 36.22
CA LYS A 126 -0.98 12.44 37.38
C LYS A 126 0.00 13.63 37.46
N GLN A 127 1.29 13.41 37.22
CA GLN A 127 2.30 14.49 37.27
C GLN A 127 2.06 15.58 36.22
N LEU A 128 1.49 15.27 35.07
CA LEU A 128 1.20 16.23 34.03
C LEU A 128 0.23 17.34 34.51
N PHE A 129 -0.69 17.01 35.41
CA PHE A 129 -1.68 17.94 35.97
C PHE A 129 -1.27 18.55 37.31
N THR A 130 0.00 18.41 37.72
CA THR A 130 0.58 19.08 38.89
C THR A 130 1.35 20.34 38.47
N PRO A 131 1.70 21.23 39.40
CA PRO A 131 2.57 22.36 39.08
C PRO A 131 3.90 21.98 38.43
N ALA A 132 4.46 20.80 38.73
CA ALA A 132 5.66 20.30 38.10
C ALA A 132 5.49 20.02 36.60
N GLY A 133 4.30 19.63 36.15
CA GLY A 133 3.96 19.35 34.76
C GLY A 133 3.43 20.55 33.97
N ALA A 134 3.31 21.73 34.57
CA ALA A 134 2.64 22.88 33.95
C ALA A 134 3.19 23.25 32.57
N VAL A 135 4.51 23.28 32.41
CA VAL A 135 5.19 23.57 31.12
C VAL A 135 4.85 22.50 30.08
N ALA A 136 4.84 21.22 30.48
CA ALA A 136 4.51 20.12 29.58
C ALA A 136 3.04 20.17 29.16
N LEU A 137 2.14 20.50 30.09
CA LEU A 137 0.72 20.66 29.84
C LEU A 137 0.43 21.84 28.91
N GLU A 138 1.06 22.99 29.14
CA GLU A 138 0.96 24.15 28.27
C GLU A 138 1.49 23.85 26.86
N TYR A 139 2.64 23.20 26.78
CA TYR A 139 3.21 22.78 25.49
C TYR A 139 2.25 21.89 24.69
N ILE A 140 1.66 20.84 25.32
CA ILE A 140 0.80 19.92 24.57
C ILE A 140 -0.56 20.55 24.23
N ARG A 141 -1.10 21.42 25.08
CA ARG A 141 -2.30 22.21 24.77
C ARG A 141 -2.04 23.21 23.64
N GLY A 142 -0.87 23.86 23.62
CA GLY A 142 -0.42 24.69 22.50
C GLY A 142 -0.29 23.93 21.18
N ARG A 143 -0.09 22.61 21.27
CA ARG A 143 -0.15 21.70 20.13
C ARG A 143 -1.59 21.27 19.77
N GLY A 144 -2.62 21.88 20.37
CA GLY A 144 -4.02 21.59 20.05
C GLY A 144 -4.60 20.34 20.71
N PHE A 145 -3.93 19.76 21.70
CA PHE A 145 -4.48 18.61 22.42
C PHE A 145 -5.50 19.06 23.46
N THR A 146 -6.69 18.47 23.40
CA THR A 146 -7.72 18.64 24.43
C THR A 146 -7.43 17.74 25.63
N ASP A 147 -8.07 18.05 26.77
CA ASP A 147 -7.92 17.22 27.98
C ASP A 147 -8.47 15.80 27.76
N GLU A 148 -9.48 15.62 26.89
CA GLU A 148 -9.99 14.30 26.47
C GLU A 148 -8.92 13.52 25.70
N MET A 149 -8.22 14.15 24.77
CA MET A 149 -7.11 13.55 24.03
C MET A 149 -5.98 13.14 24.99
N ILE A 150 -5.58 14.04 25.89
CA ILE A 150 -4.54 13.78 26.89
C ILE A 150 -4.91 12.59 27.76
N LYS A 151 -6.16 12.51 28.21
CA LYS A 151 -6.68 11.39 29.01
C LYS A 151 -6.77 10.10 28.22
N LYS A 152 -7.30 10.15 27.00
CA LYS A 152 -7.46 8.98 26.10
C LYS A 152 -6.14 8.30 25.82
N TYR A 153 -5.11 9.10 25.46
CA TYR A 153 -3.78 8.59 25.14
C TYR A 153 -2.86 8.50 26.36
N ARG A 154 -3.38 8.87 27.54
CA ARG A 154 -2.70 8.77 28.85
C ARG A 154 -1.36 9.52 28.86
N LEU A 155 -1.31 10.68 28.20
CA LEU A 155 -0.11 11.50 28.17
C LEU A 155 0.26 11.92 29.59
N GLY A 156 1.56 11.96 29.88
CA GLY A 156 2.07 12.22 31.21
C GLY A 156 3.29 13.13 31.21
N TYR A 157 3.83 13.33 32.38
CA TYR A 157 5.09 14.07 32.58
C TYR A 157 6.00 13.32 33.53
N ALA A 158 7.25 13.14 33.12
CA ALA A 158 8.33 12.64 33.99
C ALA A 158 9.06 13.85 34.57
N PRO A 159 8.96 14.13 35.88
CA PRO A 159 9.61 15.28 36.48
C PRO A 159 11.13 15.12 36.55
N LYS A 160 11.86 16.20 36.88
CA LYS A 160 13.33 16.20 36.97
C LYS A 160 13.90 15.27 38.04
N ASN A 161 13.11 15.00 39.09
CA ASN A 161 13.49 14.11 40.19
C ASN A 161 13.26 12.63 39.82
N ASN A 162 13.74 11.73 40.68
CA ASN A 162 13.55 10.28 40.53
C ASN A 162 12.16 9.84 41.03
N LEU A 163 11.11 10.19 40.29
CA LEU A 163 9.71 9.88 40.66
C LEU A 163 9.48 8.39 40.83
N ILE A 164 9.86 7.59 39.80
CA ILE A 164 9.60 6.15 39.76
C ILE A 164 10.44 5.42 40.81
N ALA A 165 11.74 5.69 40.85
CA ALA A 165 12.65 5.09 41.81
C ALA A 165 12.20 5.35 43.26
N ASN A 166 11.75 6.56 43.56
CA ASN A 166 11.30 6.94 44.90
C ASN A 166 9.93 6.39 45.25
N LYS A 167 9.02 6.32 44.29
CA LYS A 167 7.64 5.90 44.55
C LYS A 167 7.47 4.38 44.61
N PHE A 168 8.31 3.66 43.86
CA PHE A 168 8.25 2.18 43.76
C PHE A 168 9.35 1.50 44.59
N VAL A 169 9.71 2.06 45.75
CA VAL A 169 10.79 1.57 46.62
C VAL A 169 10.58 0.09 47.05
N ASN A 170 9.33 -0.36 47.15
CA ASN A 170 8.99 -1.75 47.51
C ASN A 170 9.03 -2.71 46.29
N THR A 171 9.26 -2.18 45.07
CA THR A 171 9.40 -3.01 43.88
C THR A 171 10.85 -3.47 43.74
N LYS A 172 11.06 -4.73 43.35
CA LYS A 172 12.41 -5.24 43.10
C LYS A 172 13.10 -4.40 42.03
N GLN A 173 14.34 -4.00 42.28
CA GLN A 173 15.11 -3.16 41.38
C GLN A 173 15.21 -3.76 39.96
N ASP A 174 15.38 -5.08 39.85
CA ASP A 174 15.49 -5.77 38.57
C ASP A 174 14.20 -5.65 37.72
N VAL A 175 13.03 -5.51 38.37
CA VAL A 175 11.75 -5.25 37.66
C VAL A 175 11.74 -3.82 37.08
N LEU A 176 12.15 -2.81 37.86
CA LEU A 176 12.21 -1.43 37.39
C LEU A 176 13.25 -1.23 36.29
N ILE A 177 14.37 -1.94 36.35
CA ILE A 177 15.41 -1.93 35.31
C ILE A 177 14.93 -2.72 34.10
N GLY A 178 14.34 -3.91 34.30
CA GLY A 178 13.84 -4.77 33.22
C GLY A 178 12.70 -4.17 32.41
N THR A 179 11.90 -3.27 33.00
CA THR A 179 10.88 -2.47 32.27
C THR A 179 11.46 -1.24 31.56
N GLY A 180 12.75 -0.91 31.78
CA GLY A 180 13.40 0.26 31.22
C GLY A 180 12.98 1.59 31.87
N LEU A 181 12.25 1.55 32.98
CA LEU A 181 11.85 2.74 33.74
C LEU A 181 12.99 3.36 34.51
N CYS A 182 13.89 2.52 35.06
CA CYS A 182 15.04 2.95 35.83
C CYS A 182 16.35 2.38 35.29
N ARG A 183 17.45 2.99 35.67
CA ARG A 183 18.81 2.52 35.41
C ARG A 183 19.63 2.52 36.69
N ARG A 184 20.68 1.71 36.76
CA ARG A 184 21.67 1.71 37.84
C ARG A 184 22.80 2.67 37.48
N GLY A 185 23.12 3.58 38.35
CA GLY A 185 24.29 4.47 38.27
C GLY A 185 25.20 4.27 39.47
N ASP A 186 26.30 5.04 39.52
CA ASP A 186 27.30 4.95 40.59
C ASP A 186 26.76 5.32 41.99
N TYR A 187 25.73 6.17 42.03
CA TYR A 187 25.07 6.62 43.25
C TYR A 187 23.73 5.98 43.54
N GLY A 188 23.44 4.85 42.89
CA GLY A 188 22.19 4.12 43.05
C GLY A 188 21.29 4.11 41.83
N MET A 189 20.05 3.72 42.04
CA MET A 189 19.06 3.65 40.96
C MET A 189 18.46 5.04 40.64
N TYR A 190 18.28 5.34 39.36
CA TYR A 190 17.69 6.59 38.90
C TYR A 190 16.70 6.35 37.76
N ASP A 191 15.73 7.29 37.60
CA ASP A 191 14.75 7.25 36.54
C ASP A 191 15.39 7.48 35.18
N PHE A 192 15.01 6.63 34.21
CA PHE A 192 15.46 6.81 32.81
C PHE A 192 14.85 8.05 32.17
N PHE A 193 13.56 8.28 32.41
CA PHE A 193 12.86 9.46 31.91
C PHE A 193 12.86 10.57 32.96
N ARG A 194 13.41 11.72 32.62
CA ARG A 194 13.46 12.91 33.47
C ARG A 194 13.25 14.16 32.63
N ASP A 195 12.40 15.07 33.11
CA ASP A 195 12.04 16.30 32.42
C ASP A 195 11.53 16.04 30.99
N LYS A 196 10.57 15.14 30.85
CA LYS A 196 10.03 14.71 29.56
C LYS A 196 8.50 14.69 29.56
N LEU A 197 7.91 15.14 28.45
CA LEU A 197 6.52 14.81 28.12
C LEU A 197 6.45 13.34 27.73
N MET A 198 5.57 12.58 28.40
CA MET A 198 5.54 11.13 28.28
C MET A 198 4.37 10.66 27.42
N PHE A 199 4.68 9.76 26.50
CA PHE A 199 3.74 9.06 25.64
C PHE A 199 3.82 7.57 25.99
N PRO A 200 2.80 7.00 26.66
CA PRO A 200 2.75 5.55 26.86
C PRO A 200 2.64 4.83 25.51
N ILE A 201 3.36 3.71 25.42
CA ILE A 201 3.34 2.82 24.24
C ILE A 201 2.54 1.59 24.65
N PHE A 202 1.55 1.24 23.82
CA PHE A 202 0.63 0.16 24.10
C PHE A 202 0.91 -1.07 23.22
N SER A 203 0.72 -2.24 23.81
CA SER A 203 0.60 -3.49 23.03
C SER A 203 -0.68 -3.44 22.17
N ALA A 204 -0.80 -4.34 21.19
CA ALA A 204 -2.04 -4.50 20.41
C ALA A 204 -3.27 -4.85 21.27
N ARG A 205 -3.08 -5.26 22.53
CA ARG A 205 -4.14 -5.55 23.51
C ARG A 205 -4.46 -4.37 24.43
N GLY A 206 -3.78 -3.23 24.26
CA GLY A 206 -4.00 -2.01 25.05
C GLY A 206 -3.27 -1.99 26.40
N GLN A 207 -2.33 -2.91 26.67
CA GLN A 207 -1.49 -2.88 27.86
C GLN A 207 -0.32 -1.93 27.64
N VAL A 208 0.06 -1.14 28.64
CA VAL A 208 1.26 -0.29 28.57
C VAL A 208 2.50 -1.19 28.60
N VAL A 209 3.34 -1.10 27.59
CA VAL A 209 4.55 -1.94 27.43
C VAL A 209 5.84 -1.15 27.50
N ALA A 210 5.78 0.16 27.21
CA ALA A 210 6.94 1.05 27.17
C ALA A 210 6.51 2.52 27.18
N PHE A 211 7.48 3.40 27.07
CA PHE A 211 7.28 4.84 27.01
C PHE A 211 8.16 5.50 25.98
N SER A 212 7.67 6.59 25.41
CA SER A 212 8.42 7.57 24.67
C SER A 212 8.42 8.89 25.43
N GLY A 213 9.57 9.47 25.67
CA GLY A 213 9.73 10.76 26.34
C GLY A 213 10.22 11.83 25.37
N ARG A 214 9.48 12.93 25.25
CA ARG A 214 9.83 14.08 24.41
C ARG A 214 10.50 15.17 25.24
N SER A 215 11.64 15.69 24.77
CA SER A 215 12.29 16.86 25.35
C SER A 215 11.47 18.12 25.12
N LEU A 216 11.39 18.99 26.14
CA LEU A 216 10.62 20.25 26.09
C LEU A 216 11.53 21.47 25.93
N ASP A 217 12.82 21.32 26.24
CA ASP A 217 13.86 22.35 26.23
C ASP A 217 14.60 22.49 24.89
N GLY A 218 14.19 21.74 23.87
CA GLY A 218 14.85 21.72 22.56
C GLY A 218 16.12 20.88 22.52
N SER A 219 16.48 20.17 23.61
CA SER A 219 17.66 19.30 23.63
C SER A 219 17.50 18.09 22.69
N GLU A 220 18.59 17.68 22.06
CA GLU A 220 18.65 16.45 21.27
C GLU A 220 19.13 15.27 22.16
N PRO A 221 18.60 14.07 21.94
CA PRO A 221 17.58 13.73 20.95
C PRO A 221 16.18 14.22 21.38
N LYS A 222 15.39 14.72 20.40
CA LYS A 222 14.03 15.23 20.61
C LYS A 222 13.11 14.19 21.28
N TYR A 223 13.28 12.92 20.97
CA TYR A 223 12.59 11.80 21.60
C TYR A 223 13.57 10.75 22.10
N ILE A 224 13.32 10.24 23.31
CA ILE A 224 13.95 9.04 23.83
C ILE A 224 12.89 7.97 24.06
N ASN A 225 13.18 6.74 23.69
CA ASN A 225 12.25 5.61 23.85
C ASN A 225 12.84 4.59 24.80
N THR A 226 11.98 3.86 25.54
CA THR A 226 12.39 2.64 26.24
C THR A 226 13.20 1.75 25.31
N ALA A 227 14.29 1.17 25.78
CA ALA A 227 15.03 0.13 25.05
C ALA A 227 14.16 -1.14 24.93
N ASP A 228 14.54 -2.09 24.07
CA ASP A 228 13.87 -3.38 24.00
C ASP A 228 13.89 -4.09 25.34
N THR A 229 12.77 -4.66 25.74
CA THR A 229 12.57 -5.39 26.99
C THR A 229 11.87 -6.74 26.71
N GLU A 230 11.60 -7.55 27.73
CA GLU A 230 10.84 -8.80 27.57
C GLU A 230 9.40 -8.55 27.07
N ILE A 231 8.80 -7.39 27.38
CA ILE A 231 7.44 -7.03 26.98
C ILE A 231 7.35 -6.00 25.83
N PHE A 232 8.46 -5.46 25.38
CA PHE A 232 8.51 -4.41 24.37
C PHE A 232 9.65 -4.59 23.36
N HIS A 233 9.32 -4.61 22.09
CA HIS A 233 10.26 -4.64 20.97
C HIS A 233 9.91 -3.56 19.97
N LYS A 234 10.77 -2.54 19.82
CA LYS A 234 10.54 -1.40 18.90
C LYS A 234 10.20 -1.84 17.49
N ARG A 235 10.88 -2.85 16.98
CA ARG A 235 10.70 -3.37 15.63
C ARG A 235 9.35 -4.05 15.38
N LYS A 236 8.63 -4.42 16.45
CA LYS A 236 7.36 -5.16 16.42
C LYS A 236 6.20 -4.36 17.01
N THR A 237 6.46 -3.17 17.52
CA THR A 237 5.44 -2.35 18.18
C THR A 237 5.16 -1.09 17.35
N ILE A 238 3.88 -0.87 17.07
CA ILE A 238 3.40 0.25 16.26
C ILE A 238 2.62 1.18 17.18
N PHE A 239 2.98 2.46 17.21
CA PHE A 239 2.30 3.46 18.02
C PHE A 239 0.87 3.71 17.53
N GLY A 240 -0.07 3.74 18.46
CA GLY A 240 -1.47 4.00 18.17
C GLY A 240 -2.26 2.82 17.59
N PHE A 241 -1.63 1.67 17.34
CA PHE A 241 -2.27 0.51 16.70
C PHE A 241 -3.45 -0.06 17.52
N ASN A 242 -3.33 -0.09 18.85
CA ASN A 242 -4.41 -0.53 19.72
C ASN A 242 -5.67 0.34 19.60
N PHE A 243 -5.53 1.65 19.36
CA PHE A 243 -6.63 2.60 19.12
C PHE A 243 -7.16 2.54 17.69
N ALA A 244 -6.27 2.28 16.72
CA ALA A 244 -6.58 2.29 15.30
C ALA A 244 -7.21 0.98 14.79
N ARG A 245 -6.94 -0.15 15.44
CA ARG A 245 -7.22 -1.50 14.93
C ARG A 245 -8.65 -1.71 14.45
N GLU A 246 -9.64 -1.28 15.20
CA GLU A 246 -11.04 -1.41 14.84
C GLU A 246 -11.39 -0.54 13.62
N SER A 247 -10.86 0.69 13.60
CA SER A 247 -11.06 1.63 12.50
C SER A 247 -10.34 1.21 11.23
N ILE A 248 -9.16 0.61 11.32
CA ILE A 248 -8.43 -0.01 10.21
C ILE A 248 -9.33 -1.04 9.53
N HIS A 249 -9.96 -1.89 10.31
CA HIS A 249 -10.86 -2.92 9.77
C HIS A 249 -12.13 -2.32 9.16
N ARG A 250 -12.78 -1.40 9.87
CA ARG A 250 -14.04 -0.75 9.43
C ARG A 250 -13.85 0.12 8.19
N ASN A 251 -12.77 0.92 8.15
CA ASN A 251 -12.49 1.85 7.05
C ASN A 251 -11.74 1.17 5.90
N ASN A 252 -11.39 -0.11 6.07
CA ASN A 252 -10.60 -0.89 5.11
C ASN A 252 -9.34 -0.15 4.62
N ARG A 253 -8.67 0.57 5.51
CA ARG A 253 -7.48 1.39 5.22
C ARG A 253 -6.61 1.52 6.47
N THR A 254 -5.28 1.56 6.27
CA THR A 254 -4.30 1.96 7.29
C THR A 254 -3.55 3.19 6.80
N ILE A 255 -3.46 4.23 7.63
CA ILE A 255 -2.63 5.40 7.37
C ILE A 255 -1.39 5.32 8.25
N ILE A 256 -0.19 5.46 7.66
CA ILE A 256 1.08 5.43 8.39
C ILE A 256 1.71 6.81 8.27
N VAL A 257 1.91 7.46 9.42
CA VAL A 257 2.61 8.77 9.53
C VAL A 257 3.97 8.59 10.21
N GLU A 258 4.82 9.63 10.22
CA GLU A 258 6.17 9.54 10.79
C GLU A 258 6.19 9.68 12.31
N GLY A 259 5.35 10.55 12.86
CA GLY A 259 5.40 10.98 14.25
C GLY A 259 4.26 10.50 15.12
N GLN A 260 4.53 10.37 16.43
CA GLN A 260 3.53 9.97 17.42
C GLN A 260 2.45 11.07 17.62
N ILE A 261 2.86 12.33 17.58
CA ILE A 261 1.93 13.47 17.69
C ILE A 261 1.01 13.49 16.47
N ASP A 262 1.57 13.31 15.27
CA ASP A 262 0.79 13.27 14.02
C ASP A 262 -0.23 12.14 14.06
N ALA A 263 0.16 10.96 14.54
CA ALA A 263 -0.75 9.83 14.68
C ALA A 263 -1.92 10.14 15.63
N ILE A 264 -1.66 10.77 16.77
CA ILE A 264 -2.73 11.15 17.73
C ILE A 264 -3.63 12.21 17.11
N GLN A 265 -3.06 13.24 16.49
CA GLN A 265 -3.82 14.32 15.87
C GLN A 265 -4.70 13.77 14.74
N MET A 266 -4.15 12.97 13.87
CA MET A 266 -4.91 12.31 12.80
C MET A 266 -6.05 11.46 13.36
N GLN A 267 -5.78 10.60 14.36
CA GLN A 267 -6.80 9.76 14.99
C GLN A 267 -7.95 10.57 15.61
N CYS A 268 -7.66 11.75 16.13
CA CYS A 268 -8.66 12.61 16.77
C CYS A 268 -9.41 13.53 15.80
N HIS A 269 -8.85 13.77 14.62
CA HIS A 269 -9.42 14.67 13.61
C HIS A 269 -9.99 13.94 12.39
N GLY A 270 -10.50 12.72 12.58
CA GLY A 270 -11.29 12.01 11.57
C GLY A 270 -10.54 10.96 10.75
N PHE A 271 -9.31 10.60 11.14
CA PHE A 271 -8.50 9.52 10.55
C PHE A 271 -8.12 8.48 11.63
N PRO A 272 -9.11 7.83 12.27
CA PRO A 272 -8.85 6.97 13.43
C PRO A 272 -8.02 5.72 13.10
N GLU A 273 -7.85 5.36 11.82
CA GLU A 273 -7.03 4.26 11.33
C GLU A 273 -5.53 4.60 11.19
N THR A 274 -5.08 5.74 11.73
CA THR A 274 -3.69 6.21 11.61
C THR A 274 -2.79 5.58 12.67
N VAL A 275 -1.55 5.24 12.28
CA VAL A 275 -0.51 4.67 13.14
C VAL A 275 0.86 5.28 12.82
N ALA A 276 1.84 5.09 13.71
CA ALA A 276 3.21 5.55 13.47
C ALA A 276 4.26 4.54 13.97
N PRO A 277 5.47 4.51 13.40
CA PRO A 277 6.63 3.82 14.00
C PRO A 277 7.12 4.56 15.25
N LEU A 278 8.00 3.91 16.02
CA LEU A 278 8.48 4.41 17.32
C LEU A 278 9.90 4.97 17.25
N GLY A 279 10.09 6.13 16.57
CA GLY A 279 11.40 6.78 16.49
C GLY A 279 12.47 5.94 15.80
N THR A 280 12.06 4.94 15.05
CA THR A 280 12.88 4.13 14.15
C THR A 280 12.22 4.14 12.77
N ALA A 281 13.02 3.93 11.72
CA ALA A 281 12.43 3.70 10.40
C ALA A 281 11.45 2.51 10.44
N LEU A 282 10.46 2.54 9.56
CA LEU A 282 9.55 1.42 9.34
C LEU A 282 10.34 0.12 9.11
N THR A 283 9.86 -0.99 9.65
CA THR A 283 10.52 -2.31 9.55
C THR A 283 9.62 -3.34 8.86
N GLU A 284 10.21 -4.43 8.40
CA GLU A 284 9.46 -5.57 7.86
C GLU A 284 8.48 -6.17 8.88
N ASP A 285 8.88 -6.24 10.17
CA ASP A 285 8.00 -6.71 11.24
C ASP A 285 6.76 -5.81 11.40
N HIS A 286 6.92 -4.47 11.28
CA HIS A 286 5.80 -3.54 11.28
C HIS A 286 4.87 -3.80 10.10
N LEU A 287 5.41 -3.95 8.89
CA LEU A 287 4.63 -4.22 7.69
C LEU A 287 3.92 -5.58 7.77
N ALA A 288 4.58 -6.62 8.31
CA ALA A 288 3.94 -7.91 8.51
C ALA A 288 2.70 -7.83 9.43
N ILE A 289 2.76 -6.99 10.48
CA ILE A 289 1.62 -6.76 11.37
C ILE A 289 0.52 -5.97 10.66
N LEU A 290 0.87 -4.88 9.96
CA LEU A 290 -0.08 -3.99 9.31
C LEU A 290 -0.75 -4.66 8.11
N CYS A 291 0.00 -5.35 7.24
CA CYS A 291 -0.55 -6.06 6.08
C CYS A 291 -1.45 -7.25 6.50
N LYS A 292 -1.22 -7.82 7.70
CA LYS A 292 -2.14 -8.80 8.28
C LYS A 292 -3.45 -8.16 8.76
N ALA A 293 -3.39 -6.93 9.26
CA ALA A 293 -4.58 -6.20 9.70
C ALA A 293 -5.37 -5.65 8.51
N ASN A 294 -4.68 -5.07 7.52
CA ASN A 294 -5.28 -4.54 6.29
C ASN A 294 -4.22 -4.42 5.17
N ARG A 295 -4.65 -4.62 3.92
CA ARG A 295 -3.77 -4.56 2.74
C ARG A 295 -3.80 -3.22 2.02
N ASN A 296 -4.72 -2.32 2.38
CA ASN A 296 -4.83 -0.98 1.82
C ASN A 296 -4.09 -0.03 2.76
N ILE A 297 -2.91 0.44 2.33
CA ILE A 297 -2.01 1.23 3.15
C ILE A 297 -1.71 2.55 2.44
N VAL A 298 -1.93 3.65 3.13
CA VAL A 298 -1.49 4.97 2.72
C VAL A 298 -0.34 5.40 3.62
N PHE A 299 0.84 5.50 3.04
CA PHE A 299 1.99 6.12 3.68
C PHE A 299 1.88 7.63 3.53
N CYS A 300 1.82 8.36 4.63
CA CYS A 300 1.76 9.82 4.63
C CYS A 300 3.03 10.40 5.25
N PHE A 301 3.85 10.99 4.41
CA PHE A 301 5.16 11.54 4.77
C PHE A 301 5.16 13.06 4.75
N ASP A 302 6.10 13.63 5.51
CA ASP A 302 6.41 15.05 5.44
C ASP A 302 6.84 15.45 4.03
N GLY A 303 6.53 16.67 3.60
CA GLY A 303 6.80 17.15 2.24
C GLY A 303 8.28 17.43 1.93
N ASP A 304 9.20 17.18 2.86
CA ASP A 304 10.60 17.47 2.76
C ASP A 304 11.43 16.33 2.13
N THR A 305 12.75 16.57 2.00
CA THR A 305 13.68 15.58 1.43
C THR A 305 13.86 14.34 2.32
N ALA A 306 13.65 14.45 3.63
CA ALA A 306 13.74 13.32 4.56
C ALA A 306 12.52 12.41 4.39
N GLY A 307 11.31 12.99 4.29
CA GLY A 307 10.09 12.27 3.98
C GLY A 307 10.13 11.54 2.63
N GLN A 308 10.68 12.19 1.57
CA GLN A 308 10.86 11.52 0.28
C GLN A 308 11.80 10.30 0.35
N LYS A 309 12.90 10.41 1.12
CA LYS A 309 13.81 9.27 1.35
C LYS A 309 13.14 8.17 2.19
N ALA A 310 12.31 8.55 3.16
CA ALA A 310 11.55 7.60 3.98
C ALA A 310 10.50 6.88 3.12
N ALA A 311 9.80 7.59 2.23
CA ALA A 311 8.86 7.02 1.28
C ALA A 311 9.52 6.01 0.32
N ALA A 312 10.68 6.34 -0.24
CA ALA A 312 11.42 5.43 -1.10
C ALA A 312 11.85 4.14 -0.35
N ARG A 313 12.25 4.26 0.93
CA ARG A 313 12.52 3.08 1.76
C ARG A 313 11.26 2.27 2.03
N ALA A 314 10.14 2.91 2.35
CA ALA A 314 8.86 2.24 2.59
C ALA A 314 8.37 1.50 1.34
N ALA A 315 8.50 2.10 0.14
CA ALA A 315 8.18 1.46 -1.13
C ALA A 315 9.02 0.20 -1.36
N ASN A 316 10.31 0.23 -1.03
CA ASN A 316 11.16 -0.95 -1.11
C ASN A 316 10.77 -2.06 -0.11
N LEU A 317 10.38 -1.67 1.11
CA LEU A 317 10.05 -2.61 2.18
C LEU A 317 8.69 -3.28 1.99
N ILE A 318 7.71 -2.60 1.35
CA ILE A 318 6.35 -3.13 1.20
C ILE A 318 6.24 -4.19 0.10
N LEU A 319 7.11 -4.17 -0.91
CA LEU A 319 7.03 -5.04 -2.09
C LEU A 319 6.91 -6.54 -1.77
N PRO A 320 7.65 -7.13 -0.80
CA PRO A 320 7.48 -8.53 -0.44
C PRO A 320 6.11 -8.87 0.17
N PHE A 321 5.39 -7.85 0.66
CA PHE A 321 4.13 -8.01 1.40
C PHE A 321 2.88 -7.76 0.56
N ILE A 322 3.01 -7.18 -0.65
CA ILE A 322 1.86 -6.95 -1.52
C ILE A 322 1.27 -8.27 -2.01
N ARG A 323 -0.04 -8.30 -2.15
CA ARG A 323 -0.85 -9.44 -2.60
C ARG A 323 -1.96 -8.91 -3.50
N ASP A 324 -2.72 -9.83 -4.09
CA ASP A 324 -3.94 -9.48 -4.82
C ASP A 324 -4.82 -8.55 -3.98
N ASN A 325 -5.38 -7.54 -4.62
CA ASN A 325 -6.22 -6.52 -3.99
C ASN A 325 -5.51 -5.65 -2.92
N SER A 326 -4.17 -5.56 -2.95
CA SER A 326 -3.45 -4.57 -2.15
C SER A 326 -3.51 -3.19 -2.83
N ASP A 327 -3.97 -2.16 -2.10
CA ASP A 327 -3.92 -0.76 -2.54
C ASP A 327 -2.91 0.01 -1.68
N ILE A 328 -1.72 0.22 -2.24
CA ILE A 328 -0.60 0.88 -1.55
C ILE A 328 -0.37 2.26 -2.18
N LYS A 329 -0.44 3.30 -1.37
CA LYS A 329 -0.32 4.69 -1.81
C LYS A 329 0.66 5.49 -0.96
N PHE A 330 1.19 6.55 -1.55
CA PHE A 330 2.14 7.49 -0.96
C PHE A 330 1.57 8.91 -1.05
N ALA A 331 1.26 9.49 0.09
CA ALA A 331 0.85 10.87 0.25
C ALA A 331 2.02 11.69 0.79
N PHE A 332 2.15 12.92 0.32
CA PHE A 332 3.11 13.88 0.83
C PHE A 332 2.38 15.11 1.31
N VAL A 333 2.72 15.56 2.51
CA VAL A 333 2.14 16.77 3.08
C VAL A 333 2.55 17.97 2.24
N THR A 334 1.56 18.75 1.79
CA THR A 334 1.75 19.98 1.02
C THR A 334 1.03 21.13 1.73
N GLY A 335 1.64 22.33 1.74
CA GLY A 335 1.07 23.49 2.44
C GLY A 335 1.37 23.56 3.94
N GLY A 336 2.08 22.60 4.50
CA GLY A 336 2.57 22.54 5.88
C GLY A 336 3.77 21.61 5.99
N LYS A 337 4.33 21.46 7.21
CA LYS A 337 5.48 20.61 7.47
C LYS A 337 5.08 19.16 7.70
N ASP A 338 4.07 18.96 8.51
CA ASP A 338 3.60 17.66 9.00
C ASP A 338 2.06 17.61 9.05
N PRO A 339 1.44 16.46 9.22
CA PRO A 339 -0.02 16.31 9.31
C PRO A 339 -0.66 17.14 10.43
N ASP A 340 0.03 17.29 11.59
CA ASP A 340 -0.44 18.11 12.72
C ASP A 340 -0.61 19.58 12.29
N GLU A 341 0.33 20.14 11.54
CA GLU A 341 0.27 21.51 11.04
C GLU A 341 -0.87 21.70 10.03
N ILE A 342 -1.09 20.76 9.12
CA ILE A 342 -2.21 20.81 8.15
C ILE A 342 -3.56 20.77 8.87
N LEU A 343 -3.73 19.85 9.81
CA LEU A 343 -4.97 19.73 10.56
C LEU A 343 -5.32 21.00 11.33
N LYS A 344 -4.30 21.68 11.88
CA LYS A 344 -4.50 22.95 12.60
C LYS A 344 -4.82 24.14 11.71
N LYS A 345 -4.11 24.27 10.58
CA LYS A 345 -4.22 25.43 9.70
C LYS A 345 -5.41 25.35 8.75
N SER A 346 -5.63 24.16 8.19
CA SER A 346 -6.52 23.97 7.05
C SER A 346 -7.63 22.94 7.33
N GLY A 347 -7.58 22.26 8.47
CA GLY A 347 -8.62 21.34 8.92
C GLY A 347 -8.59 19.97 8.22
N LYS A 348 -9.63 19.19 8.49
CA LYS A 348 -9.78 17.82 8.03
C LYS A 348 -9.86 17.72 6.50
N ASP A 349 -10.60 18.60 5.84
CA ASP A 349 -10.85 18.51 4.39
C ASP A 349 -9.56 18.67 3.57
N ALA A 350 -8.62 19.50 4.04
CA ALA A 350 -7.31 19.63 3.42
C ALA A 350 -6.50 18.34 3.55
N MET A 351 -6.56 17.69 4.72
CA MET A 351 -5.89 16.42 4.95
C MET A 351 -6.54 15.27 4.16
N ASP A 352 -7.88 15.24 4.06
CA ASP A 352 -8.60 14.31 3.19
C ASP A 352 -8.16 14.45 1.73
N THR A 353 -7.98 15.68 1.26
CA THR A 353 -7.49 15.95 -0.10
C THR A 353 -6.08 15.37 -0.32
N ILE A 354 -5.17 15.54 0.65
CA ILE A 354 -3.80 14.99 0.59
C ILE A 354 -3.84 13.45 0.53
N ILE A 355 -4.64 12.83 1.40
CA ILE A 355 -4.76 11.35 1.47
C ILE A 355 -5.42 10.79 0.19
N ASN A 356 -6.45 11.45 -0.34
CA ASN A 356 -7.17 10.98 -1.52
C ASN A 356 -6.36 11.15 -2.82
N ASN A 357 -5.46 12.15 -2.87
CA ASN A 357 -4.56 12.39 -4.00
C ASN A 357 -3.23 11.61 -3.89
N ALA A 358 -3.14 10.65 -2.97
CA ALA A 358 -1.95 9.85 -2.78
C ALA A 358 -1.58 9.05 -4.04
N THR A 359 -0.31 9.06 -4.41
CA THR A 359 0.25 8.36 -5.57
C THR A 359 0.33 6.86 -5.32
N GLY A 360 -0.15 6.04 -6.25
CA GLY A 360 -0.05 4.57 -6.18
C GLY A 360 1.39 4.06 -6.21
N LEU A 361 1.62 2.87 -5.64
CA LEU A 361 2.96 2.26 -5.56
C LEU A 361 3.65 2.15 -6.93
N THR A 362 2.92 1.73 -7.95
CA THR A 362 3.45 1.57 -9.33
C THR A 362 3.93 2.90 -9.90
N ASP A 363 3.12 3.95 -9.75
CA ASP A 363 3.45 5.30 -10.21
C ASP A 363 4.62 5.87 -9.42
N PHE A 364 4.62 5.69 -8.11
CA PHE A 364 5.67 6.18 -7.23
C PHE A 364 7.04 5.57 -7.55
N ILE A 365 7.12 4.25 -7.77
CA ILE A 365 8.37 3.58 -8.19
C ILE A 365 8.81 4.05 -9.58
N TRP A 366 7.86 4.25 -10.50
CA TRP A 366 8.13 4.79 -11.83
C TRP A 366 8.73 6.20 -11.76
N ASP A 367 8.17 7.06 -10.93
CA ASP A 367 8.65 8.42 -10.73
C ASP A 367 10.07 8.45 -10.11
N ILE A 368 10.36 7.55 -9.17
CA ILE A 368 11.71 7.37 -8.62
C ILE A 368 12.69 6.99 -9.74
N ALA A 369 12.31 6.08 -10.64
CA ALA A 369 13.17 5.68 -11.76
C ALA A 369 13.47 6.85 -12.69
N ASN A 370 12.45 7.61 -13.09
CA ASN A 370 12.62 8.76 -13.98
C ASN A 370 13.36 9.94 -13.33
N LYS A 371 13.24 10.12 -12.02
CA LYS A 371 13.93 11.17 -11.27
C LYS A 371 15.42 10.87 -11.06
N ASN A 372 15.76 9.61 -10.83
CA ASN A 372 17.12 9.21 -10.47
C ASN A 372 18.00 8.89 -11.68
N TYR A 373 17.41 8.59 -12.85
CA TYR A 373 18.14 8.19 -14.04
C TYR A 373 17.79 9.06 -15.24
N ILE A 374 18.80 9.37 -16.08
CA ILE A 374 18.62 10.20 -17.28
C ILE A 374 18.03 9.32 -18.40
N VAL A 375 16.72 9.10 -18.36
CA VAL A 375 16.03 8.19 -19.31
C VAL A 375 16.02 8.66 -20.77
N SER A 376 16.47 9.88 -21.05
CA SER A 376 16.75 10.38 -22.41
C SER A 376 17.95 9.69 -23.06
N THR A 377 18.88 9.14 -22.27
CA THR A 377 20.07 8.45 -22.76
C THR A 377 19.91 6.92 -22.72
N PRO A 378 20.56 6.17 -23.64
CA PRO A 378 20.54 4.72 -23.60
C PRO A 378 21.08 4.14 -22.28
N GLY A 379 22.17 4.70 -21.75
CA GLY A 379 22.76 4.28 -20.47
C GLY A 379 21.85 4.54 -19.28
N GLY A 380 21.20 5.70 -19.24
CA GLY A 380 20.24 6.03 -18.19
C GLY A 380 18.99 5.14 -18.23
N ARG A 381 18.47 4.81 -19.43
CA ARG A 381 17.38 3.84 -19.59
C ARG A 381 17.76 2.45 -19.08
N ALA A 382 18.96 1.97 -19.40
CA ALA A 382 19.43 0.67 -18.92
C ALA A 382 19.54 0.63 -17.38
N GLN A 383 19.99 1.73 -16.75
CA GLN A 383 20.05 1.84 -15.28
C GLN A 383 18.65 1.89 -14.67
N ALA A 384 17.73 2.67 -15.23
CA ALA A 384 16.34 2.75 -14.79
C ALA A 384 15.62 1.40 -14.92
N GLU A 385 15.85 0.68 -16.02
CA GLU A 385 15.30 -0.68 -16.22
C GLU A 385 15.83 -1.67 -15.19
N LYS A 386 17.15 -1.65 -14.94
CA LYS A 386 17.75 -2.48 -13.88
C LYS A 386 17.16 -2.15 -12.51
N PHE A 387 16.92 -0.89 -12.22
CA PHE A 387 16.25 -0.46 -10.99
C PHE A 387 14.82 -1.02 -10.92
N LEU A 388 13.98 -0.80 -11.94
CA LEU A 388 12.60 -1.28 -11.98
C LEU A 388 12.54 -2.81 -11.79
N LYS A 389 13.42 -3.55 -12.50
CA LYS A 389 13.52 -4.99 -12.34
C LYS A 389 13.88 -5.39 -10.91
N SER A 390 14.84 -4.70 -10.29
CA SER A 390 15.21 -4.94 -8.89
C SER A 390 14.08 -4.69 -7.90
N GLN A 391 13.07 -3.87 -8.26
CA GLN A 391 11.88 -3.68 -7.46
C GLN A 391 10.87 -4.81 -7.65
N THR A 392 10.57 -5.18 -8.92
CA THR A 392 9.63 -6.26 -9.21
C THR A 392 10.12 -7.62 -8.69
N ASP A 393 11.42 -7.88 -8.71
CA ASP A 393 12.02 -9.11 -8.16
C ASP A 393 11.73 -9.33 -6.65
N LYS A 394 11.39 -8.27 -5.90
CA LYS A 394 11.01 -8.36 -4.48
C LYS A 394 9.57 -8.83 -4.27
N ILE A 395 8.73 -8.76 -5.29
CA ILE A 395 7.35 -9.23 -5.22
C ILE A 395 7.37 -10.75 -5.16
N THR A 396 6.85 -11.31 -4.07
CA THR A 396 6.89 -12.77 -3.83
C THR A 396 5.85 -13.54 -4.63
N ASP A 397 4.72 -12.91 -4.94
CA ASP A 397 3.67 -13.48 -5.78
C ASP A 397 4.09 -13.40 -7.26
N ILE A 398 4.19 -14.55 -7.93
CA ILE A 398 4.70 -14.64 -9.31
C ILE A 398 3.75 -13.96 -10.30
N SER A 399 2.43 -14.15 -10.14
CA SER A 399 1.44 -13.57 -11.05
C SER A 399 1.41 -12.06 -10.90
N LEU A 400 1.40 -11.57 -9.66
CA LEU A 400 1.44 -10.14 -9.39
C LEU A 400 2.74 -9.50 -9.87
N ARG A 401 3.88 -10.18 -9.70
CA ARG A 401 5.18 -9.73 -10.24
C ARG A 401 5.11 -9.54 -11.75
N ALA A 402 4.55 -10.52 -12.47
CA ALA A 402 4.41 -10.45 -13.93
C ALA A 402 3.56 -9.25 -14.37
N GLU A 403 2.48 -8.93 -13.64
CA GLU A 403 1.64 -7.77 -13.94
C GLU A 403 2.40 -6.44 -13.72
N TYR A 404 3.19 -6.33 -12.64
CA TYR A 404 4.05 -5.15 -12.43
C TYR A 404 5.12 -5.02 -13.53
N GLU A 405 5.73 -6.13 -13.96
CA GLU A 405 6.70 -6.13 -15.07
C GLU A 405 6.04 -5.70 -16.40
N ASN A 406 4.85 -6.21 -16.70
CA ASN A 406 4.07 -5.85 -17.89
C ASN A 406 3.72 -4.36 -17.89
N GLU A 407 3.27 -3.82 -16.77
CA GLU A 407 2.95 -2.42 -16.61
C GLU A 407 4.19 -1.54 -16.87
N TYR A 408 5.33 -1.86 -16.25
CA TYR A 408 6.57 -1.10 -16.50
C TYR A 408 7.09 -1.26 -17.93
N ASN A 409 6.94 -2.42 -18.56
CA ASN A 409 7.30 -2.63 -19.96
C ASN A 409 6.44 -1.76 -20.88
N SER A 410 5.14 -1.67 -20.63
CA SER A 410 4.22 -0.80 -21.37
C SER A 410 4.59 0.68 -21.21
N ARG A 411 4.92 1.11 -19.99
CA ARG A 411 5.37 2.50 -19.72
C ARG A 411 6.70 2.81 -20.41
N LYS A 412 7.68 1.91 -20.36
CA LYS A 412 8.96 2.03 -21.06
C LYS A 412 8.74 2.24 -22.57
N PHE A 413 7.92 1.37 -23.17
CA PHE A 413 7.61 1.47 -24.59
C PHE A 413 6.95 2.81 -24.93
N ASN A 414 5.93 3.22 -24.18
CA ASN A 414 5.16 4.42 -24.45
C ASN A 414 5.90 5.74 -24.19
N GLN A 415 6.76 5.78 -23.15
CA GLN A 415 7.41 7.02 -22.72
C GLN A 415 8.87 7.11 -23.16
N TRP A 416 9.66 6.05 -23.00
CA TRP A 416 11.10 6.10 -23.29
C TRP A 416 11.43 5.86 -24.77
N HIS A 417 10.66 5.00 -25.48
CA HIS A 417 10.91 4.75 -26.90
C HIS A 417 10.30 5.80 -27.85
N LYS A 418 9.23 6.47 -27.44
CA LYS A 418 8.76 7.66 -28.16
C LYS A 418 9.81 8.78 -28.17
N TRP A 419 10.60 8.87 -27.10
CA TRP A 419 11.69 9.86 -26.99
C TRP A 419 12.89 9.50 -27.86
N SER A 420 13.25 8.24 -28.01
CA SER A 420 14.36 7.81 -28.87
C SER A 420 14.10 8.03 -30.36
N ARG A 421 12.85 8.05 -30.77
CA ARG A 421 12.48 8.46 -32.14
C ARG A 421 12.52 9.98 -32.35
N LYS A 422 12.45 10.76 -31.25
CA LYS A 422 12.52 12.23 -31.34
C LYS A 422 13.95 12.80 -31.24
N SER A 423 14.93 12.06 -30.72
CA SER A 423 16.26 12.58 -30.41
C SER A 423 17.26 12.58 -31.58
N ASN A 424 16.87 12.13 -32.80
CA ASN A 424 17.73 12.17 -33.98
C ASN A 424 17.32 13.23 -35.02
N ALA A 425 16.41 14.13 -34.67
CA ALA A 425 16.13 15.31 -35.47
C ALA A 425 16.62 16.55 -34.72
N PRO A 426 17.29 17.52 -35.35
CA PRO A 426 17.58 18.80 -34.73
C PRO A 426 16.27 19.43 -34.26
N GLU A 427 16.33 20.14 -33.13
CA GLU A 427 15.23 20.90 -32.54
C GLU A 427 14.77 22.01 -33.47
N ILE A 428 14.03 21.64 -34.51
CA ILE A 428 13.17 22.55 -35.26
C ILE A 428 11.84 22.47 -34.50
N ALA A 429 11.37 23.61 -34.02
CA ALA A 429 10.03 23.72 -33.43
C ALA A 429 9.06 23.01 -34.37
N VAL A 430 8.49 21.85 -33.90
CA VAL A 430 7.55 21.07 -34.70
C VAL A 430 6.30 21.91 -34.83
N PRO A 431 5.96 22.38 -36.04
CA PRO A 431 4.67 23.04 -36.25
C PRO A 431 3.58 22.05 -35.80
N GLU A 432 2.52 22.57 -35.23
CA GLU A 432 1.33 21.76 -34.89
C GLU A 432 1.00 20.85 -36.09
N ILE A 433 0.62 19.58 -35.79
CA ILE A 433 0.29 18.57 -36.83
C ILE A 433 -0.59 19.17 -37.94
N ASP A 434 -1.45 20.10 -37.58
CA ASP A 434 -2.31 20.84 -38.46
C ASP A 434 -1.54 21.71 -39.48
N ALA A 435 -0.43 22.31 -39.09
CA ALA A 435 0.35 23.17 -40.02
C ALA A 435 1.08 22.35 -41.11
N ILE A 436 1.61 21.16 -40.76
CA ILE A 436 2.26 20.29 -41.78
C ILE A 436 1.21 19.71 -42.71
N THR A 437 0.12 19.22 -42.18
CA THR A 437 -1.02 18.69 -42.93
C THR A 437 -1.60 19.78 -43.85
N ARG A 438 -1.83 20.99 -43.34
CA ARG A 438 -2.31 22.12 -44.10
C ARG A 438 -1.37 22.46 -45.26
N ASN A 439 -0.07 22.65 -45.00
CA ASN A 439 0.91 22.97 -46.02
C ASN A 439 1.00 21.90 -47.13
N THR A 440 0.92 20.63 -46.75
CA THR A 440 0.91 19.51 -47.69
C THR A 440 -0.35 19.52 -48.55
N LEU A 441 -1.51 19.78 -47.96
CA LEU A 441 -2.77 19.88 -48.71
C LEU A 441 -2.82 21.10 -49.62
N VAL A 442 -2.32 22.26 -49.19
CA VAL A 442 -2.18 23.46 -50.03
C VAL A 442 -1.26 23.17 -51.21
N PHE A 443 -0.10 22.52 -51.00
CA PHE A 443 0.78 22.09 -52.07
C PHE A 443 0.07 21.17 -53.08
N ILE A 444 -0.65 20.14 -52.56
CA ILE A 444 -1.39 19.20 -53.42
C ILE A 444 -2.48 19.91 -54.22
N THR A 445 -3.22 20.81 -53.61
CA THR A 445 -4.30 21.56 -54.25
C THR A 445 -3.74 22.45 -55.36
N ASN A 446 -2.61 23.08 -55.14
CA ASN A 446 -1.98 23.97 -56.14
C ASN A 446 -1.28 23.20 -57.27
N LYS A 447 -0.61 22.10 -56.97
CA LYS A 447 0.22 21.33 -57.91
C LYS A 447 -0.57 20.26 -58.67
N TYR A 448 -1.57 19.66 -58.02
CA TYR A 448 -2.38 18.55 -58.56
C TYR A 448 -3.88 18.81 -58.36
N PRO A 449 -4.46 19.84 -59.06
CA PRO A 449 -5.86 20.23 -58.89
C PRO A 449 -6.83 19.08 -59.18
N ASP A 450 -6.54 18.23 -60.17
CA ASP A 450 -7.36 17.08 -60.53
C ASP A 450 -7.44 16.03 -59.40
N VAL A 451 -6.37 15.90 -58.60
CA VAL A 451 -6.36 15.04 -57.41
C VAL A 451 -7.19 15.67 -56.30
N ALA A 452 -7.02 16.97 -56.05
CA ALA A 452 -7.77 17.68 -55.03
C ALA A 452 -9.28 17.69 -55.32
N GLU A 453 -9.68 17.87 -56.58
CA GLU A 453 -11.10 17.84 -57.01
C GLU A 453 -11.76 16.50 -56.74
N ARG A 454 -11.07 15.38 -56.97
CA ARG A 454 -11.59 14.03 -56.67
C ARG A 454 -11.88 13.79 -55.17
N TYR A 455 -11.27 14.56 -54.29
CA TYR A 455 -11.44 14.46 -52.85
C TYR A 455 -12.02 15.72 -52.21
N ALA A 456 -12.64 16.62 -53.02
CA ALA A 456 -13.14 17.93 -52.58
C ALA A 456 -14.11 17.84 -51.39
N GLU A 457 -15.04 16.87 -51.41
CA GLU A 457 -15.96 16.67 -50.30
C GLU A 457 -15.24 16.35 -48.98
N PHE A 458 -14.20 15.53 -49.04
CA PHE A 458 -13.42 15.19 -47.84
C PHE A 458 -12.60 16.38 -47.36
N LEU A 459 -11.92 17.09 -48.29
CA LEU A 459 -11.11 18.28 -47.98
C LEU A 459 -11.96 19.39 -47.34
N ALA A 460 -13.19 19.56 -47.76
CA ALA A 460 -14.14 20.50 -47.16
C ALA A 460 -14.52 20.15 -45.72
N THR A 461 -14.38 18.88 -45.30
CA THR A 461 -14.67 18.45 -43.89
C THR A 461 -13.54 18.79 -42.94
N LEU A 462 -12.37 19.21 -43.39
CA LEU A 462 -11.19 19.42 -42.55
C LEU A 462 -11.17 20.80 -41.88
N ASP A 463 -12.09 21.71 -42.21
CA ASP A 463 -12.22 23.06 -41.64
C ASP A 463 -10.89 23.84 -41.65
N ILE A 464 -10.12 23.73 -42.76
CA ILE A 464 -8.85 24.42 -42.98
C ILE A 464 -8.91 25.23 -44.29
N SER A 465 -8.35 26.45 -44.26
CA SER A 465 -8.16 27.20 -45.49
C SER A 465 -7.02 26.59 -46.30
N LEU A 466 -7.32 26.20 -47.54
CA LEU A 466 -6.37 25.65 -48.50
C LEU A 466 -5.80 26.72 -49.41
N ASP A 467 -6.11 28.01 -49.15
CA ASP A 467 -5.55 29.14 -49.88
C ASP A 467 -4.18 29.54 -49.31
N GLY A 468 -3.25 29.89 -50.17
CA GLY A 468 -1.93 30.41 -49.83
C GLY A 468 -0.77 29.68 -50.50
N ASP A 469 0.43 30.15 -50.20
CA ASP A 469 1.68 29.56 -50.71
C ASP A 469 2.08 28.39 -49.78
N ALA A 470 2.49 27.26 -50.38
CA ALA A 470 3.04 26.12 -49.66
C ALA A 470 4.50 25.88 -50.09
N PRO A 471 5.35 25.38 -49.19
CA PRO A 471 6.70 24.98 -49.55
C PRO A 471 6.68 23.90 -50.63
N GLU A 472 7.64 23.93 -51.54
CA GLU A 472 7.78 22.90 -52.58
C GLU A 472 8.08 21.53 -51.91
N LEU A 473 7.21 20.56 -52.18
CA LEU A 473 7.35 19.20 -51.67
C LEU A 473 7.70 18.25 -52.82
N ASN A 474 8.56 17.29 -52.56
CA ASN A 474 8.91 16.28 -53.55
C ASN A 474 7.88 15.12 -53.55
N LEU A 475 6.66 15.43 -54.03
CA LEU A 475 5.56 14.48 -54.16
C LEU A 475 5.15 14.44 -55.65
N ASP A 476 4.94 13.23 -56.17
CA ASP A 476 4.27 13.05 -57.45
C ASP A 476 2.73 12.92 -57.26
N ALA A 477 1.98 12.87 -58.36
CA ALA A 477 0.52 12.81 -58.31
C ALA A 477 0.01 11.54 -57.61
N VAL A 478 0.73 10.43 -57.70
CA VAL A 478 0.36 9.16 -57.02
C VAL A 478 0.60 9.27 -55.54
N ALA A 479 1.72 9.85 -55.13
CA ALA A 479 2.04 10.07 -53.72
C ALA A 479 1.08 11.10 -53.09
N ALA A 480 0.68 12.13 -53.82
CA ALA A 480 -0.32 13.12 -53.42
C ALA A 480 -1.69 12.46 -53.16
N GLU A 481 -2.14 11.60 -54.07
CA GLU A 481 -3.38 10.85 -53.89
C GLU A 481 -3.32 9.89 -52.68
N LYS A 482 -2.23 9.14 -52.53
CA LYS A 482 -2.00 8.27 -51.38
C LYS A 482 -2.03 9.04 -50.06
N TYR A 483 -1.46 10.27 -50.04
CA TYR A 483 -1.49 11.12 -48.86
C TYR A 483 -2.93 11.49 -48.44
N ILE A 484 -3.75 11.96 -49.37
CA ILE A 484 -5.15 12.30 -49.09
C ILE A 484 -5.94 11.07 -48.63
N VAL A 485 -5.75 9.93 -49.29
CA VAL A 485 -6.42 8.68 -48.88
C VAL A 485 -5.99 8.24 -47.49
N SER A 486 -4.71 8.32 -47.15
CA SER A 486 -4.18 8.01 -45.83
C SER A 486 -4.79 8.92 -44.75
N LEU A 487 -4.84 10.21 -45.01
CA LEU A 487 -5.45 11.20 -44.10
C LEU A 487 -6.95 10.92 -43.90
N LYS A 488 -7.67 10.58 -44.96
CA LYS A 488 -9.10 10.20 -44.91
C LYS A 488 -9.32 8.97 -44.05
N LEU A 489 -8.49 7.95 -44.21
CA LEU A 489 -8.57 6.72 -43.39
C LEU A 489 -8.24 7.01 -41.93
N GLN A 490 -7.23 7.85 -41.66
CA GLN A 490 -6.85 8.25 -40.30
C GLN A 490 -8.00 8.99 -39.59
N LYS A 491 -8.62 9.97 -40.24
CA LYS A 491 -9.78 10.68 -39.66
C LYS A 491 -10.97 9.77 -39.42
N TYR A 492 -11.20 8.81 -40.31
CA TYR A 492 -12.26 7.83 -40.12
C TYR A 492 -11.98 6.89 -38.93
N LEU A 493 -10.72 6.45 -38.76
CA LEU A 493 -10.30 5.64 -37.58
C LEU A 493 -10.41 6.42 -36.26
N GLU A 494 -10.05 7.71 -36.24
CA GLU A 494 -10.25 8.57 -35.06
C GLU A 494 -11.72 8.63 -34.65
N ARG A 495 -12.63 8.79 -35.61
CA ARG A 495 -14.08 8.80 -35.37
C ARG A 495 -14.57 7.46 -34.80
N LEU A 496 -14.17 6.33 -35.41
CA LEU A 496 -14.57 5.00 -34.96
C LEU A 496 -14.03 4.69 -33.55
N ARG A 497 -12.82 5.12 -33.24
CA ARG A 497 -12.21 4.95 -31.88
C ARG A 497 -12.93 5.78 -30.82
N ASN A 498 -13.41 6.96 -31.14
CA ASN A 498 -14.20 7.75 -30.21
C ASN A 498 -15.58 7.11 -29.96
N GLU A 499 -16.25 6.64 -31.02
CA GLU A 499 -17.52 5.89 -30.91
C GLU A 499 -17.33 4.56 -30.14
N GLN A 500 -16.20 3.86 -30.34
CA GLN A 500 -15.81 2.69 -29.58
C GLN A 500 -15.72 2.98 -28.07
N LYS A 501 -15.11 4.10 -27.68
CA LYS A 501 -15.00 4.51 -26.27
C LYS A 501 -16.37 4.73 -25.64
N GLU A 502 -17.26 5.46 -26.33
CA GLU A 502 -18.62 5.73 -25.86
C GLU A 502 -19.43 4.45 -25.69
N LEU A 503 -19.39 3.55 -26.68
CA LEU A 503 -20.08 2.28 -26.64
C LEU A 503 -19.50 1.31 -25.61
N THR A 504 -18.19 1.38 -25.34
CA THR A 504 -17.56 0.56 -24.29
C THR A 504 -18.12 0.94 -22.90
N VAL A 505 -18.28 2.24 -22.64
CA VAL A 505 -18.87 2.71 -21.37
C VAL A 505 -20.33 2.26 -21.25
N ALA A 506 -21.12 2.36 -22.32
CA ALA A 506 -22.52 1.92 -22.34
C ALA A 506 -22.67 0.39 -22.16
N ALA A 507 -21.82 -0.40 -22.83
CA ALA A 507 -21.81 -1.86 -22.73
C ALA A 507 -21.43 -2.35 -21.32
N LEU A 508 -20.46 -1.70 -20.66
CA LEU A 508 -20.11 -1.95 -19.26
C LEU A 508 -21.25 -1.60 -18.30
N GLY A 509 -22.12 -0.68 -18.68
CA GLY A 509 -23.37 -0.35 -17.97
C GLY A 509 -24.51 -1.36 -18.16
N GLY A 510 -24.30 -2.44 -18.96
CA GLY A 510 -25.29 -3.49 -19.19
C GLY A 510 -26.19 -3.30 -20.42
N ASP A 511 -25.85 -2.36 -21.32
CA ASP A 511 -26.58 -2.15 -22.58
C ASP A 511 -26.19 -3.20 -23.63
N ALA A 512 -27.10 -4.15 -23.89
CA ALA A 512 -26.90 -5.23 -24.86
C ALA A 512 -26.80 -4.71 -26.31
N ALA A 513 -27.52 -3.66 -26.67
CA ALA A 513 -27.49 -3.07 -28.01
C ALA A 513 -26.12 -2.36 -28.24
N ALA A 514 -25.56 -1.73 -27.20
CA ALA A 514 -24.22 -1.15 -27.24
C ALA A 514 -23.14 -2.23 -27.43
N SER A 515 -23.30 -3.40 -26.83
CA SER A 515 -22.36 -4.54 -26.96
C SER A 515 -22.32 -5.08 -28.40
N GLU A 516 -23.46 -5.18 -29.09
CA GLU A 516 -23.55 -5.64 -30.48
C GLU A 516 -22.91 -4.60 -31.46
N LYS A 517 -23.20 -3.31 -31.25
CA LYS A 517 -22.57 -2.23 -32.02
C LYS A 517 -21.06 -2.17 -31.80
N LEU A 518 -20.59 -2.40 -30.57
CA LEU A 518 -19.17 -2.42 -30.24
C LEU A 518 -18.42 -3.52 -31.00
N ALA A 519 -19.00 -4.71 -31.16
CA ALA A 519 -18.41 -5.78 -31.96
C ALA A 519 -18.29 -5.39 -33.44
N THR A 520 -19.30 -4.71 -33.99
CA THR A 520 -19.29 -4.22 -35.38
C THR A 520 -18.20 -3.16 -35.59
N ILE A 521 -18.10 -2.19 -34.69
CA ILE A 521 -17.07 -1.13 -34.75
C ILE A 521 -15.67 -1.71 -34.61
N ASN A 522 -15.45 -2.67 -33.72
CA ASN A 522 -14.15 -3.34 -33.57
C ASN A 522 -13.72 -4.04 -34.87
N SER A 523 -14.65 -4.71 -35.54
CA SER A 523 -14.39 -5.33 -36.85
C SER A 523 -14.05 -4.31 -37.93
N GLU A 524 -14.72 -3.17 -37.92
CA GLU A 524 -14.47 -2.10 -38.89
C GLU A 524 -13.15 -1.38 -38.64
N ILE A 525 -12.78 -1.12 -37.39
CA ILE A 525 -11.47 -0.59 -37.00
C ILE A 525 -10.36 -1.51 -37.53
N ALA A 526 -10.47 -2.82 -37.31
CA ALA A 526 -9.47 -3.78 -37.79
C ALA A 526 -9.33 -3.75 -39.32
N ARG A 527 -10.44 -3.73 -40.05
CA ARG A 527 -10.47 -3.65 -41.51
C ARG A 527 -9.82 -2.38 -42.07
N ILE A 528 -10.07 -1.23 -41.43
CA ILE A 528 -9.53 0.05 -41.88
C ILE A 528 -8.05 0.17 -41.52
N THR A 529 -7.62 -0.39 -40.38
CA THR A 529 -6.21 -0.43 -39.98
C THR A 529 -5.40 -1.26 -40.99
N ASP A 530 -5.89 -2.43 -41.38
CA ASP A 530 -5.24 -3.26 -42.40
C ASP A 530 -5.12 -2.53 -43.77
N LYS A 531 -6.15 -1.80 -44.16
CA LYS A 531 -6.14 -0.96 -45.37
C LYS A 531 -5.11 0.15 -45.28
N GLN A 532 -4.93 0.77 -44.13
CA GLN A 532 -3.93 1.82 -43.90
C GLN A 532 -2.51 1.26 -43.99
N ASP A 533 -2.27 0.07 -43.39
CA ASP A 533 -0.98 -0.60 -43.41
C ASP A 533 -0.61 -1.04 -44.85
N GLN A 534 -1.56 -1.51 -45.64
CA GLN A 534 -1.36 -1.83 -47.06
C GLN A 534 -0.99 -0.57 -47.89
N LEU A 535 -1.58 0.57 -47.59
CA LEU A 535 -1.30 1.83 -48.31
C LEU A 535 0.12 2.37 -48.00
N ILE A 536 0.63 2.10 -46.80
CA ILE A 536 1.97 2.52 -46.38
C ILE A 536 3.05 1.55 -46.91
N SER A 537 2.71 0.28 -47.15
CA SER A 537 3.64 -0.76 -47.62
C SER A 537 3.79 -0.78 -49.14
N MET A 538 2.93 -0.11 -49.90
CA MET A 538 3.01 0.13 -51.35
C MET A 538 3.67 1.48 -51.65
#